data_8d6ed3193a4ab41a7493f74057379ad2
#
_entry.id   8d6ed3193a4ab41a7493f74057379ad2
#
_cell.length_a   1.000
_cell.length_b   1.000
_cell.length_c   1.000
_cell.angle_alpha   90.00
_cell.angle_beta   90.00
_cell.angle_gamma   90.00
#
_symmetry.space_group_name_H-M   'P 1'
#
loop_
_entity.id
_entity.type
_entity.pdbx_description
1 polymer ?
#
loop_
_entity_poly.entity_id
_entity_poly.type
_entity_poly.pdbx_seq_one_letter_code
_entity_poly.pdbx_strand_id
1 'polypeptide(L)'
;MSSAIHIEVESNDSSLVVTIKDSRVYDEKLVAHVGEEIEELLHSNQKEKVILNFIHVTYLSSSFLGKIIGINKRTKAKSQKLILCGLNDDIMETFQITKLDKFFTFAKTKEEALNI
;
A
#
# COMPACT_ATOMS: atom_id res chain seq x y z
N MET A 1 -5.37 -19.25 -10.82
CA MET A 1 -4.47 -18.10 -10.78
C MET A 1 -5.27 -16.82 -10.89
N SER A 2 -5.17 -16.00 -9.88
CA SER A 2 -5.86 -14.73 -9.95
C SER A 2 -5.01 -13.76 -10.76
N SER A 3 -5.66 -13.00 -11.61
CA SER A 3 -4.99 -11.93 -12.34
C SER A 3 -5.39 -10.61 -11.68
N ALA A 4 -4.46 -10.00 -10.99
CA ALA A 4 -4.70 -8.70 -10.40
C ALA A 4 -4.81 -7.67 -11.52
N ILE A 5 -5.83 -6.84 -11.46
CA ILE A 5 -6.10 -5.81 -12.46
C ILE A 5 -5.57 -4.47 -11.97
N HIS A 6 -5.65 -4.22 -10.66
CA HIS A 6 -5.36 -2.92 -10.08
C HIS A 6 -4.00 -2.81 -9.43
N ILE A 7 -3.27 -3.91 -9.33
CA ILE A 7 -1.93 -3.90 -8.74
C ILE A 7 -0.93 -4.65 -9.60
N GLU A 8 0.32 -4.22 -9.51
CA GLU A 8 1.45 -4.96 -10.06
C GLU A 8 2.28 -5.46 -8.89
N VAL A 9 2.78 -6.68 -8.99
CA VAL A 9 3.47 -7.34 -7.88
C VAL A 9 4.88 -7.73 -8.29
N GLU A 10 5.84 -7.36 -7.44
CA GLU A 10 7.22 -7.83 -7.57
C GLU A 10 7.60 -8.44 -6.22
N SER A 11 8.40 -9.48 -6.22
CA SER A 11 8.84 -10.06 -4.96
C SER A 11 10.28 -10.54 -5.06
N ASN A 12 10.95 -10.51 -3.91
CA ASN A 12 12.24 -11.15 -3.74
C ASN A 12 12.15 -12.05 -2.50
N ASP A 13 13.28 -12.52 -1.98
CA ASP A 13 13.26 -13.46 -0.87
C ASP A 13 12.54 -12.94 0.37
N SER A 14 12.69 -11.66 0.69
CA SER A 14 12.16 -11.10 1.94
C SER A 14 11.13 -9.99 1.74
N SER A 15 10.92 -9.51 0.51
CA SER A 15 10.07 -8.35 0.26
C SER A 15 9.01 -8.60 -0.79
N LEU A 16 7.86 -7.99 -0.60
CA LEU A 16 6.77 -7.98 -1.55
C LEU A 16 6.49 -6.52 -1.90
N VAL A 17 6.59 -6.18 -3.18
CA VAL A 17 6.30 -4.81 -3.65
C VAL A 17 4.99 -4.83 -4.40
N VAL A 18 4.06 -4.02 -3.94
CA VAL A 18 2.72 -3.91 -4.52
C VAL A 18 2.56 -2.50 -5.06
N THR A 19 2.55 -2.35 -6.37
CA THR A 19 2.36 -1.05 -7.01
C THR A 19 0.90 -0.91 -7.42
N ILE A 20 0.26 0.15 -6.94
CA ILE A 20 -1.13 0.44 -7.28
C ILE A 20 -1.14 1.08 -8.66
N LYS A 21 -1.90 0.51 -9.59
CA LYS A 21 -1.90 0.94 -10.99
C LYS A 21 -2.82 2.12 -11.26
N ASP A 22 -3.87 2.27 -10.47
CA ASP A 22 -4.87 3.31 -10.68
C ASP A 22 -4.35 4.67 -10.18
N SER A 23 -4.62 5.73 -10.95
CA SER A 23 -4.16 7.05 -10.54
C SER A 23 -5.11 7.71 -9.54
N ARG A 24 -6.39 7.41 -9.61
CA ARG A 24 -7.39 7.99 -8.71
C ARG A 24 -8.19 6.88 -8.04
N VAL A 25 -7.92 6.67 -6.75
CA VAL A 25 -8.56 5.60 -5.98
C VAL A 25 -9.60 6.23 -5.06
N TYR A 26 -10.79 6.50 -5.58
CA TYR A 26 -11.83 7.22 -4.83
C TYR A 26 -13.22 6.59 -4.92
N ASP A 27 -13.55 5.94 -6.03
CA ASP A 27 -14.85 5.29 -6.22
C ASP A 27 -14.96 4.07 -5.29
N GLU A 28 -16.12 3.89 -4.67
CA GLU A 28 -16.30 2.80 -3.69
C GLU A 28 -16.02 1.42 -4.26
N LYS A 29 -16.44 1.17 -5.50
CA LYS A 29 -16.17 -0.12 -6.14
C LYS A 29 -14.69 -0.30 -6.39
N LEU A 30 -14.01 0.74 -6.86
CA LEU A 30 -12.58 0.69 -7.11
C LEU A 30 -11.82 0.49 -5.81
N VAL A 31 -12.19 1.24 -4.77
CA VAL A 31 -11.56 1.09 -3.44
C VAL A 31 -11.70 -0.34 -2.95
N ALA A 32 -12.88 -0.93 -3.08
CA ALA A 32 -13.12 -2.30 -2.66
C ALA A 32 -12.26 -3.28 -3.46
N HIS A 33 -12.21 -3.10 -4.78
CA HIS A 33 -11.45 -4.01 -5.65
C HIS A 33 -9.94 -3.94 -5.38
N VAL A 34 -9.40 -2.72 -5.27
CA VAL A 34 -7.97 -2.56 -4.95
C VAL A 34 -7.66 -3.19 -3.60
N GLY A 35 -8.50 -2.90 -2.59
CA GLY A 35 -8.32 -3.46 -1.26
C GLY A 35 -8.37 -4.96 -1.25
N GLU A 36 -9.32 -5.56 -1.97
CA GLU A 36 -9.44 -7.01 -2.06
C GLU A 36 -8.23 -7.65 -2.72
N GLU A 37 -7.73 -7.05 -3.80
CA GLU A 37 -6.55 -7.59 -4.47
C GLU A 37 -5.33 -7.57 -3.55
N ILE A 38 -5.15 -6.49 -2.80
CA ILE A 38 -4.04 -6.39 -1.86
C ILE A 38 -4.20 -7.41 -0.74
N GLU A 39 -5.38 -7.50 -0.14
CA GLU A 39 -5.62 -8.42 0.97
C GLU A 39 -5.47 -9.87 0.56
N GLU A 40 -5.96 -10.22 -0.62
CA GLU A 40 -5.82 -11.57 -1.16
C GLU A 40 -4.35 -11.92 -1.36
N LEU A 41 -3.58 -10.97 -1.89
CA LEU A 41 -2.15 -11.16 -2.06
C LEU A 41 -1.43 -11.35 -0.73
N LEU A 42 -1.78 -10.56 0.28
CA LEU A 42 -1.18 -10.66 1.61
C LEU A 42 -1.56 -11.98 2.29
N HIS A 43 -2.74 -12.48 2.01
CA HIS A 43 -3.17 -13.76 2.56
C HIS A 43 -2.29 -14.92 2.06
N SER A 44 -1.87 -14.86 0.82
CA SER A 44 -1.08 -15.93 0.21
C SER A 44 0.43 -15.73 0.32
N ASN A 45 0.89 -14.60 0.85
CA ASN A 45 2.31 -14.28 0.95
C ASN A 45 2.72 -13.95 2.38
N GLN A 46 3.85 -14.49 2.80
CA GLN A 46 4.35 -14.33 4.17
C GLN A 46 5.70 -13.61 4.19
N LYS A 47 5.90 -12.67 3.28
CA LYS A 47 7.16 -11.92 3.24
C LYS A 47 7.31 -11.03 4.46
N GLU A 48 8.53 -10.85 4.92
CA GLU A 48 8.83 -10.02 6.10
C GLU A 48 8.50 -8.55 5.87
N LYS A 49 8.63 -8.10 4.63
CA LYS A 49 8.43 -6.69 4.28
C LYS A 49 7.41 -6.59 3.16
N VAL A 50 6.44 -5.70 3.36
CA VAL A 50 5.44 -5.38 2.35
C VAL A 50 5.57 -3.90 2.02
N ILE A 51 5.74 -3.59 0.75
CA ILE A 51 5.89 -2.22 0.27
C ILE A 51 4.69 -1.89 -0.61
N LEU A 52 3.95 -0.86 -0.24
CA LEU A 52 2.88 -0.33 -1.09
C LEU A 52 3.43 0.88 -1.82
N ASN A 53 3.49 0.77 -3.14
CA ASN A 53 4.05 1.81 -4.00
C ASN A 53 2.93 2.63 -4.62
N PHE A 54 2.90 3.93 -4.31
CA PHE A 54 1.88 4.88 -4.75
C PHE A 54 2.35 5.75 -5.89
N ILE A 55 3.39 5.34 -6.62
CA ILE A 55 4.02 6.18 -7.65
C ILE A 55 3.02 6.67 -8.71
N HIS A 56 2.00 5.87 -9.01
CA HIS A 56 0.98 6.24 -10.00
C HIS A 56 -0.25 6.90 -9.40
N VAL A 57 -0.36 6.91 -8.07
CA VAL A 57 -1.56 7.41 -7.40
C VAL A 57 -1.46 8.93 -7.23
N THR A 58 -2.43 9.65 -7.78
CA THR A 58 -2.49 11.11 -7.68
C THR A 58 -3.56 11.55 -6.68
N TYR A 59 -4.55 10.71 -6.39
CA TYR A 59 -5.62 11.01 -5.45
C TYR A 59 -6.16 9.73 -4.84
N LEU A 60 -6.46 9.79 -3.55
CA LEU A 60 -7.15 8.68 -2.87
C LEU A 60 -8.21 9.24 -1.92
N SER A 61 -9.27 8.47 -1.72
CA SER A 61 -10.37 8.87 -0.86
C SER A 61 -10.10 8.46 0.59
N SER A 62 -10.93 9.03 1.50
CA SER A 62 -10.87 8.63 2.90
C SER A 62 -11.24 7.15 3.08
N SER A 63 -12.10 6.62 2.20
CA SER A 63 -12.41 5.18 2.21
C SER A 63 -11.18 4.34 1.94
N PHE A 64 -10.37 4.74 0.97
CA PHE A 64 -9.14 4.00 0.68
C PHE A 64 -8.12 4.16 1.79
N LEU A 65 -8.07 5.34 2.40
CA LEU A 65 -7.21 5.57 3.55
C LEU A 65 -7.57 4.58 4.68
N GLY A 66 -8.87 4.35 4.88
CA GLY A 66 -9.33 3.34 5.84
C GLY A 66 -8.85 1.94 5.49
N LYS A 67 -8.84 1.59 4.21
CA LYS A 67 -8.32 0.31 3.75
C LYS A 67 -6.82 0.17 4.06
N ILE A 68 -6.06 1.24 3.85
CA ILE A 68 -4.63 1.24 4.14
C ILE A 68 -4.39 1.04 5.64
N ILE A 69 -5.20 1.66 6.48
CA ILE A 69 -5.13 1.47 7.93
C ILE A 69 -5.37 0.00 8.28
N GLY A 70 -6.37 -0.62 7.66
CA GLY A 70 -6.65 -2.05 7.87
C GLY A 70 -5.48 -2.94 7.45
N ILE A 71 -4.86 -2.61 6.33
CA ILE A 71 -3.68 -3.34 5.86
C ILE A 71 -2.54 -3.23 6.88
N ASN A 72 -2.35 -2.04 7.44
CA ASN A 72 -1.32 -1.81 8.45
C ASN A 72 -1.54 -2.69 9.69
N LYS A 73 -2.79 -2.77 10.15
CA LYS A 73 -3.13 -3.62 11.28
C LYS A 73 -2.87 -5.09 10.98
N ARG A 74 -3.23 -5.51 9.77
CA ARG A 74 -3.04 -6.90 9.35
C ARG A 74 -1.56 -7.28 9.28
N THR A 75 -0.74 -6.41 8.69
CA THR A 75 0.70 -6.70 8.58
C THR A 75 1.35 -6.71 9.96
N LYS A 76 0.95 -5.81 10.85
CA LYS A 76 1.47 -5.81 12.23
C LYS A 76 1.11 -7.09 12.96
N ALA A 77 -0.12 -7.56 12.80
CA ALA A 77 -0.56 -8.79 13.44
C ALA A 77 0.25 -9.99 12.99
N LYS A 78 0.81 -9.95 11.79
CA LYS A 78 1.64 -11.02 11.23
C LYS A 78 3.13 -10.73 11.37
N SER A 79 3.49 -9.71 12.10
CA SER A 79 4.89 -9.29 12.29
C SER A 79 5.60 -8.96 10.98
N GLN A 80 4.84 -8.46 10.01
CA GLN A 80 5.37 -7.96 8.75
C GLN A 80 5.60 -6.47 8.85
N LYS A 81 6.60 -5.97 8.16
CA LYS A 81 6.88 -4.53 8.12
C LYS A 81 6.22 -3.93 6.87
N LEU A 82 5.33 -2.98 7.08
CA LEU A 82 4.68 -2.27 5.98
C LEU A 82 5.36 -0.93 5.74
N ILE A 83 5.71 -0.67 4.49
CA ILE A 83 6.33 0.60 4.07
C ILE A 83 5.52 1.17 2.93
N LEU A 84 5.20 2.46 3.01
CA LEU A 84 4.51 3.18 1.95
C LEU A 84 5.55 4.04 1.23
N CYS A 85 5.55 4.00 -0.10
CA CYS A 85 6.50 4.79 -0.88
C CYS A 85 5.85 5.42 -2.10
N GLY A 86 6.53 6.39 -2.69
CA GLY A 86 6.09 7.03 -3.92
C GLY A 86 4.89 7.96 -3.76
N LEU A 87 4.59 8.40 -2.54
CA LEU A 87 3.46 9.31 -2.31
C LEU A 87 3.79 10.69 -2.81
N ASN A 88 2.84 11.32 -3.53
CA ASN A 88 3.01 12.72 -3.92
C ASN A 88 2.76 13.62 -2.70
N ASP A 89 3.04 14.92 -2.85
CA ASP A 89 2.94 15.87 -1.75
C ASP A 89 1.53 15.99 -1.20
N ASP A 90 0.51 15.95 -2.05
CA ASP A 90 -0.87 16.07 -1.64
C ASP A 90 -1.31 14.86 -0.79
N ILE A 91 -0.91 13.68 -1.20
CA ILE A 91 -1.24 12.47 -0.47
C ILE A 91 -0.48 12.44 0.87
N MET A 92 0.80 12.82 0.85
CA MET A 92 1.58 12.90 2.08
C MET A 92 0.96 13.90 3.05
N GLU A 93 0.50 15.04 2.54
CA GLU A 93 -0.19 16.03 3.37
C GLU A 93 -1.44 15.45 4.01
N THR A 94 -2.18 14.63 3.28
CA THR A 94 -3.37 13.96 3.83
C THR A 94 -3.00 13.10 5.05
N PHE A 95 -1.91 12.35 4.96
CA PHE A 95 -1.43 11.57 6.11
C PHE A 95 -1.02 12.46 7.27
N GLN A 96 -0.39 13.59 6.98
CA GLN A 96 0.05 14.53 8.02
C GLN A 96 -1.13 15.20 8.71
N ILE A 97 -2.09 15.69 7.94
CA ILE A 97 -3.28 16.38 8.48
C ILE A 97 -4.11 15.44 9.36
N THR A 98 -4.24 14.18 8.95
CA THR A 98 -4.98 13.19 9.72
C THR A 98 -4.14 12.57 10.84
N LYS A 99 -2.88 12.99 10.97
CA LYS A 99 -1.93 12.48 11.97
C LYS A 99 -1.63 11.00 11.81
N LEU A 100 -1.88 10.46 10.63
CA LEU A 100 -1.58 9.06 10.33
C LEU A 100 -0.12 8.86 9.96
N ASP A 101 0.60 9.94 9.65
CA ASP A 101 2.01 9.86 9.31
C ASP A 101 2.86 9.21 10.42
N LYS A 102 2.39 9.25 11.66
CA LYS A 102 3.09 8.64 12.79
C LYS A 102 2.88 7.13 12.89
N PHE A 103 1.88 6.61 12.21
CA PHE A 103 1.54 5.18 12.29
C PHE A 103 2.14 4.34 11.17
N PHE A 104 2.76 5.00 10.19
CA PHE A 104 3.30 4.31 9.02
C PHE A 104 4.78 4.60 8.86
N THR A 105 5.46 3.71 8.17
CA THR A 105 6.84 3.93 7.74
C THR A 105 6.79 4.36 6.28
N PHE A 106 7.48 5.44 5.96
CA PHE A 106 7.51 5.99 4.60
C PHE A 106 8.90 5.95 4.00
N ALA A 107 8.95 5.81 2.69
CA ALA A 107 10.17 5.97 1.91
C ALA A 107 9.83 6.78 0.67
N LYS A 108 10.79 7.47 0.09
CA LYS A 108 10.52 8.27 -1.10
C LYS A 108 10.29 7.39 -2.31
N THR A 109 11.07 6.33 -2.46
CA THR A 109 11.01 5.48 -3.63
C THR A 109 10.94 4.01 -3.20
N LYS A 110 10.57 3.17 -4.18
CA LYS A 110 10.57 1.73 -4.00
C LYS A 110 11.98 1.25 -3.60
N GLU A 111 13.01 1.80 -4.23
CA GLU A 111 14.39 1.42 -3.96
C GLU A 111 14.80 1.72 -2.53
N GLU A 112 14.43 2.89 -2.03
CA GLU A 112 14.68 3.22 -0.63
C GLU A 112 13.93 2.28 0.31
N ALA A 113 12.68 1.97 -0.02
CA ALA A 113 11.87 1.07 0.78
C ALA A 113 12.52 -0.33 0.87
N LEU A 114 13.06 -0.80 -0.24
CA LEU A 114 13.72 -2.12 -0.25
C LEU A 114 14.95 -2.17 0.65
N ASN A 115 15.55 -1.03 0.93
CA ASN A 115 16.76 -0.94 1.76
C ASN A 115 16.50 -0.64 3.25
N ILE A 116 15.26 -0.50 3.63
CA ILE A 116 14.92 -0.24 5.03
C ILE A 116 15.00 -1.52 5.89
#